data_e61614550eca312ee79ae7dadfcdc18c
#
_entry.id   e61614550eca312ee79ae7dadfcdc18c
#
_cell.length_a   1.000
_cell.length_b   1.000
_cell.length_c   1.000
_cell.angle_alpha   90.00
_cell.angle_beta   90.00
_cell.angle_gamma   90.00
#
_symmetry.space_group_name_H-M   'P 1'
#
loop_
_entity.id
_entity.type
_entity.pdbx_description
1 polymer ?
#
loop_
_entity_poly.entity_id
_entity_poly.type
_entity_poly.pdbx_seq_one_letter_code
_entity_poly.pdbx_strand_id
1 'polypeptide(L)'
;MSEIKNVAMITVCGRPNVGKSSLTNALVGEKVAIVSNKAQTTRNRIYGVVNREDTQYILLDTPGLHKPKSALGDYMVKVVTSSLSDVDCALLLVEPIAHVGAPELALIRRIQEEHLPAILCINKIDTVEPAELLPVIAAYNEAWDGFDAIIPISAHTGSGLDDLMHELRKYASEGPQLFPDGQTSDQPERQVVGEIVREKLLLCLDKEIPHGTAVEITRFSERDSGVIDVDATIYCEKASHKGIIIGKQGAMLKKISTLARHDIEKFMGTKVYLETWVKVKENWRDNVNYVRSFGYNDD
;
A
#
# COMPACT_ATOMS: atom_id res chain seq x y z
N MET A 1 20.49 18.24 7.67
CA MET A 1 20.23 16.79 7.82
C MET A 1 21.59 16.14 7.94
N SER A 2 21.73 15.10 8.77
CA SER A 2 22.97 14.32 8.83
C SER A 2 23.18 13.60 7.49
N GLU A 3 24.43 13.45 7.08
CA GLU A 3 24.78 12.66 5.90
C GLU A 3 24.32 11.21 6.08
N ILE A 4 23.61 10.66 5.11
CA ILE A 4 23.18 9.24 5.13
C ILE A 4 24.41 8.37 4.94
N LYS A 5 24.62 7.42 5.85
CA LYS A 5 25.74 6.47 5.86
C LYS A 5 25.29 5.02 5.83
N ASN A 6 24.03 4.79 6.19
CA ASN A 6 23.47 3.47 6.29
C ASN A 6 22.15 3.37 5.53
N VAL A 7 21.84 2.19 5.02
CA VAL A 7 20.61 1.89 4.30
C VAL A 7 20.04 0.58 4.80
N ALA A 8 18.71 0.50 4.89
CA ALA A 8 17.98 -0.73 5.15
C ALA A 8 16.80 -0.86 4.19
N MET A 9 16.71 -1.96 3.48
CA MET A 9 15.59 -2.33 2.63
C MET A 9 14.67 -3.31 3.37
N ILE A 10 13.41 -2.94 3.56
CA ILE A 10 12.48 -3.64 4.44
C ILE A 10 11.19 -3.94 3.69
N THR A 11 10.83 -5.20 3.55
CA THR A 11 9.55 -5.56 2.96
C THR A 11 8.44 -5.58 4.01
N VAL A 12 7.31 -4.93 3.71
CA VAL A 12 6.12 -4.94 4.56
C VAL A 12 5.11 -5.91 3.97
N CYS A 13 4.98 -7.08 4.58
CA CYS A 13 4.13 -8.15 4.13
C CYS A 13 3.03 -8.49 5.15
N GLY A 14 1.99 -9.21 4.72
CA GLY A 14 0.84 -9.56 5.53
C GLY A 14 -0.42 -9.72 4.67
N ARG A 15 -1.49 -10.26 5.27
CA ARG A 15 -2.76 -10.39 4.56
C ARG A 15 -3.39 -9.02 4.22
N PRO A 16 -4.44 -8.97 3.38
CA PRO A 16 -5.17 -7.73 3.14
C PRO A 16 -5.72 -7.12 4.43
N ASN A 17 -5.76 -5.80 4.49
CA ASN A 17 -6.37 -4.98 5.56
C ASN A 17 -5.69 -5.02 6.94
N VAL A 18 -4.54 -5.64 7.09
CA VAL A 18 -3.76 -5.61 8.35
C VAL A 18 -3.12 -4.24 8.63
N GLY A 19 -3.11 -3.33 7.65
CA GLY A 19 -2.61 -1.96 7.82
C GLY A 19 -1.22 -1.68 7.24
N LYS A 20 -0.75 -2.47 6.27
CA LYS A 20 0.58 -2.27 5.61
C LYS A 20 0.79 -0.86 5.10
N SER A 21 -0.07 -0.40 4.19
CA SER A 21 0.00 0.96 3.63
C SER A 21 -0.21 2.06 4.67
N SER A 22 -1.01 1.79 5.73
CA SER A 22 -1.14 2.71 6.86
C SER A 22 0.16 2.83 7.65
N LEU A 23 0.85 1.72 7.89
CA LEU A 23 2.16 1.70 8.54
C LEU A 23 3.19 2.44 7.69
N THR A 24 3.26 2.15 6.39
CA THR A 24 4.18 2.84 5.47
C THR A 24 3.94 4.35 5.49
N ASN A 25 2.69 4.81 5.34
CA ASN A 25 2.36 6.24 5.43
C ASN A 25 2.72 6.86 6.79
N ALA A 26 2.48 6.14 7.90
CA ALA A 26 2.78 6.63 9.25
C ALA A 26 4.29 6.78 9.49
N LEU A 27 5.11 5.86 8.99
CA LEU A 27 6.56 5.91 9.12
C LEU A 27 7.18 6.96 8.20
N VAL A 28 6.68 7.11 6.97
CA VAL A 28 7.11 8.14 6.01
C VAL A 28 6.68 9.54 6.46
N GLY A 29 5.56 9.65 7.17
CA GLY A 29 5.00 10.93 7.62
C GLY A 29 4.08 11.62 6.60
N GLU A 30 3.88 11.02 5.43
CA GLU A 30 2.99 11.53 4.39
C GLU A 30 2.29 10.38 3.62
N LYS A 31 1.35 10.74 2.75
CA LYS A 31 0.57 9.78 1.97
C LYS A 31 1.32 9.34 0.71
N VAL A 32 2.04 8.23 0.78
CA VAL A 32 2.68 7.58 -0.38
C VAL A 32 1.86 6.41 -0.92
N ALA A 33 0.99 5.83 -0.10
CA ALA A 33 0.12 4.72 -0.47
C ALA A 33 -1.34 5.01 -0.09
N ILE A 34 -2.28 4.50 -0.88
CA ILE A 34 -3.71 4.61 -0.57
C ILE A 34 -4.13 3.63 0.51
N VAL A 35 -5.13 4.01 1.29
CA VAL A 35 -5.64 3.23 2.42
C VAL A 35 -7.13 2.97 2.28
N SER A 36 -7.56 1.73 2.40
CA SER A 36 -8.97 1.38 2.55
C SER A 36 -9.14 0.09 3.35
N ASN A 37 -10.36 -0.15 3.83
CA ASN A 37 -10.72 -1.40 4.50
C ASN A 37 -11.08 -2.53 3.52
N LYS A 38 -10.87 -2.34 2.21
CA LYS A 38 -11.18 -3.34 1.17
C LYS A 38 -9.92 -4.08 0.74
N ALA A 39 -10.07 -5.35 0.39
CA ALA A 39 -8.98 -6.13 -0.18
C ALA A 39 -8.49 -5.53 -1.50
N GLN A 40 -7.26 -5.83 -1.91
CA GLN A 40 -6.65 -5.32 -3.14
C GLN A 40 -6.55 -3.78 -3.19
N THR A 41 -6.37 -3.13 -2.03
CA THR A 41 -6.11 -1.69 -1.95
C THR A 41 -4.78 -1.37 -2.61
N THR A 42 -3.69 -1.97 -2.17
CA THR A 42 -2.39 -1.91 -2.84
C THR A 42 -2.33 -2.97 -3.94
N ARG A 43 -1.94 -2.61 -5.15
CA ARG A 43 -1.81 -3.51 -6.30
C ARG A 43 -0.39 -3.61 -6.82
N ASN A 44 0.38 -2.53 -6.74
CA ASN A 44 1.80 -2.46 -7.09
C ASN A 44 2.66 -2.47 -5.83
N ARG A 45 3.93 -2.77 -5.98
CA ARG A 45 4.95 -2.46 -4.98
C ARG A 45 5.13 -0.95 -4.92
N ILE A 46 5.19 -0.39 -3.72
CA ILE A 46 5.42 1.03 -3.48
C ILE A 46 6.62 1.15 -2.55
N TYR A 47 7.59 1.95 -2.92
CA TYR A 47 8.68 2.30 -2.03
C TYR A 47 8.30 3.53 -1.20
N GLY A 48 8.32 3.38 0.13
CA GLY A 48 8.27 4.48 1.08
C GLY A 48 9.66 4.75 1.64
N VAL A 49 10.13 5.99 1.58
CA VAL A 49 11.48 6.36 2.01
C VAL A 49 11.41 7.15 3.31
N VAL A 50 12.15 6.69 4.31
CA VAL A 50 12.27 7.34 5.63
C VAL A 50 13.73 7.63 5.93
N ASN A 51 14.11 8.90 6.06
CA ASN A 51 15.42 9.29 6.51
C ASN A 51 15.36 9.61 8.01
N ARG A 52 16.10 8.86 8.82
CA ARG A 52 16.18 9.09 10.27
C ARG A 52 17.63 9.00 10.71
N GLU A 53 18.13 10.06 11.36
CA GLU A 53 19.52 10.19 11.76
C GLU A 53 20.48 10.08 10.55
N ASP A 54 21.33 9.06 10.52
CA ASP A 54 22.28 8.78 9.44
C ASP A 54 21.83 7.58 8.56
N THR A 55 20.58 7.18 8.66
CA THR A 55 20.04 5.98 8.00
C THR A 55 18.86 6.32 7.11
N GLN A 56 18.88 5.75 5.90
CA GLN A 56 17.75 5.73 4.99
C GLN A 56 17.09 4.35 5.03
N TYR A 57 15.81 4.31 5.43
CA TYR A 57 14.97 3.10 5.41
C TYR A 57 14.10 3.13 4.16
N ILE A 58 14.10 2.04 3.41
CA ILE A 58 13.30 1.87 2.21
C ILE A 58 12.26 0.78 2.50
N LEU A 59 11.03 1.20 2.68
CA LEU A 59 9.90 0.33 3.00
C LEU A 59 9.23 -0.12 1.70
N LEU A 60 9.19 -1.41 1.43
CA LEU A 60 8.48 -1.99 0.29
C LEU A 60 7.06 -2.36 0.73
N ASP A 61 6.08 -1.45 0.51
CA ASP A 61 4.66 -1.77 0.71
C ASP A 61 4.17 -2.68 -0.41
N THR A 62 3.62 -3.83 -0.04
CA THR A 62 3.23 -4.87 -0.98
C THR A 62 1.73 -5.13 -0.97
N PRO A 63 1.14 -5.64 -2.07
CA PRO A 63 -0.20 -6.20 -2.05
C PRO A 63 -0.39 -7.21 -0.92
N GLY A 64 -1.59 -7.30 -0.37
CA GLY A 64 -1.88 -8.35 0.61
C GLY A 64 -1.90 -9.73 -0.05
N LEU A 65 -1.23 -10.72 0.56
CA LEU A 65 -1.24 -12.09 0.03
C LEU A 65 -2.65 -12.67 0.04
N HIS A 66 -3.12 -13.10 -1.12
CA HIS A 66 -4.45 -13.69 -1.31
C HIS A 66 -4.40 -14.76 -2.41
N LYS A 67 -5.43 -15.61 -2.46
CA LYS A 67 -5.55 -16.60 -3.55
C LYS A 67 -5.94 -15.89 -4.85
N PRO A 68 -5.14 -15.95 -5.93
CA PRO A 68 -5.42 -15.26 -7.17
C PRO A 68 -6.63 -15.87 -7.89
N LYS A 69 -7.39 -15.02 -8.59
CA LYS A 69 -8.58 -15.41 -9.38
C LYS A 69 -8.63 -14.73 -10.75
N SER A 70 -7.58 -14.00 -11.12
CA SER A 70 -7.50 -13.22 -12.36
C SER A 70 -6.03 -12.95 -12.70
N ALA A 71 -5.73 -12.53 -13.93
CA ALA A 71 -4.36 -12.13 -14.32
C ALA A 71 -3.82 -10.99 -13.45
N LEU A 72 -4.68 -10.04 -13.05
CA LEU A 72 -4.30 -9.02 -12.06
C LEU A 72 -3.95 -9.65 -10.70
N GLY A 73 -4.71 -10.66 -10.27
CA GLY A 73 -4.43 -11.38 -9.02
C GLY A 73 -3.11 -12.14 -9.07
N ASP A 74 -2.80 -12.80 -10.19
CA ASP A 74 -1.53 -13.49 -10.42
C ASP A 74 -0.36 -12.50 -10.39
N TYR A 75 -0.51 -11.34 -11.02
CA TYR A 75 0.47 -10.24 -10.94
C TYR A 75 0.73 -9.82 -9.48
N MET A 76 -0.33 -9.55 -8.70
CA MET A 76 -0.19 -9.14 -7.30
C MET A 76 0.54 -10.19 -6.44
N VAL A 77 0.30 -11.48 -6.67
CA VAL A 77 1.02 -12.56 -5.97
C VAL A 77 2.51 -12.56 -6.34
N LYS A 78 2.84 -12.36 -7.61
CA LYS A 78 4.24 -12.22 -8.05
C LYS A 78 4.92 -11.03 -7.37
N VAL A 79 4.27 -9.87 -7.30
CA VAL A 79 4.79 -8.68 -6.60
C VAL A 79 5.12 -8.99 -5.14
N VAL A 80 4.24 -9.69 -4.41
CA VAL A 80 4.51 -10.11 -3.01
C VAL A 80 5.72 -11.04 -2.94
N THR A 81 5.78 -12.05 -3.81
CA THR A 81 6.87 -13.04 -3.75
C THR A 81 8.22 -12.45 -4.16
N SER A 82 8.27 -11.58 -5.17
CA SER A 82 9.51 -10.91 -5.59
C SER A 82 9.98 -9.86 -4.58
N SER A 83 9.09 -9.30 -3.77
CA SER A 83 9.43 -8.30 -2.75
C SER A 83 10.10 -8.89 -1.50
N LEU A 84 10.24 -10.21 -1.40
CA LEU A 84 11.00 -10.89 -0.36
C LEU A 84 12.45 -11.19 -0.79
N SER A 85 12.80 -10.94 -2.05
CA SER A 85 14.17 -11.05 -2.52
C SER A 85 14.89 -9.69 -2.41
N ASP A 86 16.19 -9.73 -2.13
CA ASP A 86 17.05 -8.53 -2.07
C ASP A 86 16.61 -7.48 -1.04
N VAL A 87 16.12 -7.93 0.12
CA VAL A 87 15.78 -7.07 1.27
C VAL A 87 16.52 -7.52 2.52
N ASP A 88 16.75 -6.58 3.45
CA ASP A 88 17.51 -6.85 4.68
C ASP A 88 16.64 -7.44 5.80
N CYS A 89 15.33 -7.16 5.79
CA CYS A 89 14.39 -7.63 6.80
C CYS A 89 12.96 -7.70 6.26
N ALA A 90 12.18 -8.65 6.78
CA ALA A 90 10.75 -8.76 6.55
C ALA A 90 9.95 -8.28 7.77
N LEU A 91 9.04 -7.32 7.59
CA LEU A 91 8.01 -6.97 8.55
C LEU A 91 6.74 -7.77 8.25
N LEU A 92 6.47 -8.81 9.02
CA LEU A 92 5.20 -9.52 8.96
C LEU A 92 4.16 -8.77 9.80
N LEU A 93 3.25 -8.09 9.14
CA LEU A 93 2.20 -7.32 9.79
C LEU A 93 0.93 -8.16 9.96
N VAL A 94 0.42 -8.22 11.20
CA VAL A 94 -0.75 -9.01 11.57
C VAL A 94 -1.73 -8.18 12.41
N GLU A 95 -2.97 -8.64 12.51
CA GLU A 95 -3.97 -8.07 13.43
C GLU A 95 -3.86 -8.75 14.80
N PRO A 96 -4.37 -8.12 15.89
CA PRO A 96 -4.31 -8.69 17.25
C PRO A 96 -5.35 -9.81 17.44
N ILE A 97 -5.22 -10.86 16.63
CA ILE A 97 -6.10 -12.04 16.64
C ILE A 97 -5.25 -13.27 16.96
N ALA A 98 -5.60 -14.00 18.02
CA ALA A 98 -4.87 -15.19 18.47
C ALA A 98 -5.13 -16.42 17.55
N HIS A 99 -4.91 -16.23 16.24
CA HIS A 99 -5.06 -17.28 15.24
C HIS A 99 -4.13 -17.01 14.05
N VAL A 100 -3.27 -17.96 13.74
CA VAL A 100 -2.38 -17.91 12.59
C VAL A 100 -3.06 -18.60 11.41
N GLY A 101 -3.51 -17.84 10.45
CA GLY A 101 -4.22 -18.33 9.28
C GLY A 101 -3.30 -18.87 8.18
N ALA A 102 -3.90 -19.50 7.17
CA ALA A 102 -3.14 -20.03 6.03
C ALA A 102 -2.31 -18.96 5.26
N PRO A 103 -2.78 -17.72 5.08
CA PRO A 103 -1.97 -16.67 4.46
C PRO A 103 -0.72 -16.29 5.28
N GLU A 104 -0.86 -16.19 6.61
CA GLU A 104 0.25 -15.91 7.51
C GLU A 104 1.28 -17.05 7.49
N LEU A 105 0.82 -18.31 7.57
CA LEU A 105 1.70 -19.49 7.49
C LEU A 105 2.44 -19.55 6.13
N ALA A 106 1.78 -19.16 5.04
CA ALA A 106 2.42 -19.13 3.73
C ALA A 106 3.53 -18.06 3.67
N LEU A 107 3.31 -16.87 4.28
CA LEU A 107 4.32 -15.82 4.37
C LEU A 107 5.49 -16.23 5.28
N ILE A 108 5.20 -16.83 6.45
CA ILE A 108 6.24 -17.33 7.37
C ILE A 108 7.13 -18.35 6.65
N ARG A 109 6.54 -19.34 5.96
CA ARG A 109 7.32 -20.33 5.19
C ARG A 109 8.20 -19.66 4.13
N ARG A 110 7.68 -18.65 3.43
CA ARG A 110 8.46 -17.95 2.41
C ARG A 110 9.61 -17.17 3.01
N ILE A 111 9.41 -16.49 4.14
CA ILE A 111 10.46 -15.79 4.88
C ILE A 111 11.57 -16.78 5.32
N GLN A 112 11.16 -17.97 5.80
CA GLN A 112 12.09 -19.06 6.16
C GLN A 112 12.88 -19.58 4.96
N GLU A 113 12.21 -19.79 3.81
CA GLU A 113 12.85 -20.26 2.56
C GLU A 113 13.89 -19.26 2.05
N GLU A 114 13.64 -17.96 2.16
CA GLU A 114 14.57 -16.88 1.79
C GLU A 114 15.62 -16.58 2.88
N HIS A 115 15.55 -17.23 4.04
CA HIS A 115 16.45 -17.03 5.19
C HIS A 115 16.50 -15.57 5.64
N LEU A 116 15.38 -14.86 5.55
CA LEU A 116 15.30 -13.46 5.90
C LEU A 116 15.14 -13.26 7.41
N PRO A 117 15.87 -12.31 8.03
CA PRO A 117 15.52 -11.77 9.33
C PRO A 117 14.08 -11.24 9.31
N ALA A 118 13.33 -11.47 10.40
CA ALA A 118 11.93 -11.08 10.42
C ALA A 118 11.47 -10.52 11.75
N ILE A 119 10.69 -9.43 11.67
CA ILE A 119 9.98 -8.84 12.79
C ILE A 119 8.49 -9.11 12.63
N LEU A 120 7.84 -9.62 13.67
CA LEU A 120 6.40 -9.70 13.74
C LEU A 120 5.85 -8.38 14.29
N CYS A 121 5.05 -7.66 13.51
CA CYS A 121 4.35 -6.46 13.97
C CYS A 121 2.86 -6.77 14.19
N ILE A 122 2.42 -6.73 15.44
CA ILE A 122 1.01 -6.86 15.80
C ILE A 122 0.40 -5.46 15.75
N ASN A 123 -0.31 -5.16 14.66
CA ASN A 123 -0.90 -3.84 14.41
C ASN A 123 -2.33 -3.72 14.97
N LYS A 124 -2.83 -2.49 15.06
CA LYS A 124 -4.18 -2.14 15.56
C LYS A 124 -4.36 -2.44 17.05
N ILE A 125 -3.31 -2.32 17.84
CA ILE A 125 -3.41 -2.53 19.31
C ILE A 125 -4.35 -1.54 19.99
N ASP A 126 -4.68 -0.43 19.32
CA ASP A 126 -5.69 0.54 19.76
C ASP A 126 -7.12 -0.02 19.76
N THR A 127 -7.34 -1.20 19.19
CA THR A 127 -8.67 -1.84 19.09
C THR A 127 -8.91 -2.96 20.10
N VAL A 128 -7.92 -3.28 20.93
CA VAL A 128 -7.97 -4.38 21.91
C VAL A 128 -7.35 -3.97 23.25
N GLU A 129 -7.68 -4.72 24.29
CA GLU A 129 -7.04 -4.53 25.60
C GLU A 129 -5.62 -5.15 25.61
N PRO A 130 -4.65 -4.58 26.34
CA PRO A 130 -3.27 -5.09 26.38
C PRO A 130 -3.15 -6.57 26.75
N ALA A 131 -4.02 -7.09 27.61
CA ALA A 131 -4.02 -8.49 28.01
C ALA A 131 -4.35 -9.45 26.84
N GLU A 132 -5.07 -8.99 25.83
CA GLU A 132 -5.43 -9.77 24.65
C GLU A 132 -4.24 -10.00 23.69
N LEU A 133 -3.15 -9.24 23.84
CA LEU A 133 -1.95 -9.41 23.02
C LEU A 133 -1.14 -10.66 23.40
N LEU A 134 -1.17 -11.09 24.65
CA LEU A 134 -0.40 -12.27 25.11
C LEU A 134 -0.79 -13.56 24.39
N PRO A 135 -2.07 -13.89 24.19
CA PRO A 135 -2.48 -15.05 23.39
C PRO A 135 -2.06 -14.93 21.91
N VAL A 136 -2.04 -13.71 21.35
CA VAL A 136 -1.59 -13.46 19.97
C VAL A 136 -0.10 -13.77 19.84
N ILE A 137 0.72 -13.22 20.73
CA ILE A 137 2.17 -13.47 20.77
C ILE A 137 2.44 -14.98 20.90
N ALA A 138 1.75 -15.67 21.81
CA ALA A 138 1.91 -17.10 22.02
C ALA A 138 1.57 -17.90 20.73
N ALA A 139 0.47 -17.58 20.05
CA ALA A 139 0.07 -18.27 18.82
C ALA A 139 1.10 -18.10 17.68
N TYR A 140 1.69 -16.91 17.52
CA TYR A 140 2.71 -16.69 16.51
C TYR A 140 4.05 -17.32 16.86
N ASN A 141 4.46 -17.32 18.14
CA ASN A 141 5.65 -18.04 18.61
C ASN A 141 5.50 -19.57 18.45
N GLU A 142 4.30 -20.12 18.64
CA GLU A 142 4.05 -21.54 18.36
C GLU A 142 4.15 -21.86 16.86
N ALA A 143 3.70 -20.94 16.00
CA ALA A 143 3.77 -21.11 14.55
C ALA A 143 5.21 -21.00 14.02
N TRP A 144 6.01 -20.12 14.61
CA TRP A 144 7.43 -19.93 14.29
C TRP A 144 8.10 -19.10 15.40
N ASP A 145 9.13 -19.69 16.03
CA ASP A 145 9.93 -19.07 17.11
C ASP A 145 11.14 -18.27 16.61
N GLY A 146 11.31 -18.16 15.27
CA GLY A 146 12.44 -17.48 14.64
C GLY A 146 12.21 -16.01 14.31
N PHE A 147 11.22 -15.33 14.88
CA PHE A 147 11.12 -13.88 14.79
C PHE A 147 12.17 -13.21 15.68
N ASP A 148 12.96 -12.29 15.11
CA ASP A 148 13.97 -11.54 15.87
C ASP A 148 13.34 -10.63 16.93
N ALA A 149 12.15 -10.10 16.64
CA ALA A 149 11.36 -9.32 17.57
C ALA A 149 9.85 -9.45 17.31
N ILE A 150 9.04 -9.25 18.34
CA ILE A 150 7.58 -9.12 18.26
C ILE A 150 7.21 -7.75 18.81
N ILE A 151 6.70 -6.86 17.97
CA ILE A 151 6.44 -5.47 18.33
C ILE A 151 4.95 -5.16 18.15
N PRO A 152 4.22 -4.92 19.25
CA PRO A 152 2.86 -4.39 19.18
C PRO A 152 2.87 -2.93 18.74
N ILE A 153 2.08 -2.59 17.72
CA ILE A 153 2.01 -1.23 17.16
C ILE A 153 0.57 -0.80 16.87
N SER A 154 0.38 0.49 16.76
CA SER A 154 -0.78 1.08 16.09
C SER A 154 -0.32 2.07 15.04
N ALA A 155 -0.44 1.70 13.76
CA ALA A 155 -0.18 2.61 12.65
C ALA A 155 -1.15 3.81 12.64
N HIS A 156 -2.30 3.71 13.32
CA HIS A 156 -3.31 4.77 13.43
C HIS A 156 -2.94 5.82 14.48
N THR A 157 -2.50 5.39 15.66
CA THR A 157 -2.18 6.30 16.77
C THR A 157 -0.69 6.65 16.86
N GLY A 158 0.17 5.93 16.15
CA GLY A 158 1.63 6.07 16.22
C GLY A 158 2.28 5.27 17.36
N SER A 159 1.51 4.57 18.20
CA SER A 159 2.04 3.78 19.31
C SER A 159 2.96 2.66 18.80
N GLY A 160 4.13 2.48 19.45
CA GLY A 160 5.11 1.44 19.14
C GLY A 160 5.94 1.69 17.86
N LEU A 161 5.71 2.81 17.13
CA LEU A 161 6.46 3.08 15.89
C LEU A 161 7.92 3.45 16.15
N ASP A 162 8.21 4.13 17.26
CA ASP A 162 9.59 4.43 17.64
C ASP A 162 10.36 3.17 18.03
N ASP A 163 9.72 2.24 18.75
CA ASP A 163 10.31 0.94 19.09
C ASP A 163 10.58 0.12 17.84
N LEU A 164 9.64 0.13 16.88
CA LEU A 164 9.83 -0.49 15.57
C LEU A 164 11.03 0.11 14.83
N MET A 165 11.14 1.43 14.76
CA MET A 165 12.26 2.09 14.08
C MET A 165 13.60 1.81 14.77
N HIS A 166 13.61 1.71 16.10
CA HIS A 166 14.80 1.32 16.85
C HIS A 166 15.23 -0.12 16.51
N GLU A 167 14.28 -1.04 16.41
CA GLU A 167 14.57 -2.42 16.01
C GLU A 167 15.07 -2.50 14.56
N LEU A 168 14.44 -1.79 13.63
CA LEU A 168 14.83 -1.74 12.22
C LEU A 168 16.25 -1.22 12.00
N ARG A 169 16.76 -0.38 12.91
CA ARG A 169 18.14 0.11 12.84
C ARG A 169 19.19 -1.01 12.84
N LYS A 170 18.90 -2.15 13.43
CA LYS A 170 19.81 -3.29 13.51
C LYS A 170 20.10 -3.94 12.15
N TYR A 171 19.20 -3.77 11.19
CA TYR A 171 19.32 -4.33 9.83
C TYR A 171 19.94 -3.35 8.84
N ALA A 172 20.21 -2.11 9.26
CA ALA A 172 20.87 -1.15 8.41
C ALA A 172 22.36 -1.46 8.27
N SER A 173 22.86 -1.45 7.05
CA SER A 173 24.26 -1.62 6.71
C SER A 173 24.84 -0.37 6.08
N GLU A 174 26.17 -0.21 6.14
CA GLU A 174 26.87 0.89 5.48
C GLU A 174 26.63 0.83 3.97
N GLY A 175 26.16 1.93 3.40
CA GLY A 175 25.82 2.00 1.98
C GLY A 175 25.50 3.42 1.52
N PRO A 176 25.50 3.65 0.19
CA PRO A 176 25.17 4.95 -0.38
C PRO A 176 23.68 5.25 -0.20
N GLN A 177 23.35 6.52 -0.08
CA GLN A 177 21.97 7.00 -0.14
C GLN A 177 21.34 6.61 -1.49
N LEU A 178 20.22 5.89 -1.47
CA LEU A 178 19.57 5.37 -2.67
C LEU A 178 18.52 6.34 -3.25
N PHE A 179 17.86 7.10 -2.39
CA PHE A 179 16.89 8.11 -2.79
C PHE A 179 17.36 9.50 -2.39
N PRO A 180 17.23 10.51 -3.26
CA PRO A 180 17.61 11.90 -2.95
C PRO A 180 16.88 12.45 -1.73
N ASP A 181 17.47 13.46 -1.10
CA ASP A 181 16.83 14.18 0.01
C ASP A 181 15.49 14.75 -0.40
N GLY A 182 14.50 14.57 0.47
CA GLY A 182 13.12 15.03 0.25
C GLY A 182 12.27 14.13 -0.64
N GLN A 183 12.85 13.08 -1.23
CA GLN A 183 12.07 12.08 -1.94
C GLN A 183 11.55 11.03 -0.95
N THR A 184 10.23 10.89 -0.84
CA THR A 184 9.55 10.02 0.11
C THR A 184 8.96 8.76 -0.55
N SER A 185 8.95 8.69 -1.89
CA SER A 185 8.48 7.53 -2.65
C SER A 185 9.12 7.49 -4.05
N ASP A 186 9.10 6.31 -4.67
CA ASP A 186 9.43 6.10 -6.09
C ASP A 186 8.28 6.45 -7.04
N GLN A 187 7.07 6.66 -6.49
CA GLN A 187 5.87 6.82 -7.31
C GLN A 187 5.82 8.21 -7.96
N PRO A 188 5.67 8.30 -9.31
CA PRO A 188 5.39 9.58 -9.95
C PRO A 188 4.09 10.20 -9.41
N GLU A 189 4.06 11.51 -9.20
CA GLU A 189 2.88 12.25 -8.70
C GLU A 189 1.60 11.89 -9.48
N ARG A 190 1.71 11.77 -10.80
CA ARG A 190 0.61 11.35 -11.67
C ARG A 190 0.02 9.99 -11.28
N GLN A 191 0.85 9.04 -10.85
CA GLN A 191 0.41 7.72 -10.42
C GLN A 191 -0.27 7.80 -9.05
N VAL A 192 0.30 8.55 -8.10
CA VAL A 192 -0.32 8.78 -6.78
C VAL A 192 -1.70 9.43 -6.94
N VAL A 193 -1.82 10.40 -7.83
CA VAL A 193 -3.12 11.05 -8.15
C VAL A 193 -4.14 10.04 -8.68
N GLY A 194 -3.75 9.13 -9.58
CA GLY A 194 -4.60 8.05 -10.05
C GLY A 194 -5.05 7.11 -8.92
N GLU A 195 -4.13 6.77 -8.03
CA GLU A 195 -4.42 5.94 -6.85
C GLU A 195 -5.35 6.67 -5.86
N ILE A 196 -5.22 7.98 -5.65
CA ILE A 196 -6.16 8.76 -4.82
C ILE A 196 -7.59 8.68 -5.40
N VAL A 197 -7.76 8.79 -6.71
CA VAL A 197 -9.08 8.59 -7.33
C VAL A 197 -9.57 7.16 -7.09
N ARG A 198 -8.71 6.14 -7.24
CA ARG A 198 -9.06 4.74 -6.99
C ARG A 198 -9.41 4.48 -5.53
N GLU A 199 -8.76 5.12 -4.58
CA GLU A 199 -9.14 5.07 -3.16
C GLU A 199 -10.59 5.52 -2.95
N LYS A 200 -11.02 6.62 -3.60
CA LYS A 200 -12.40 7.10 -3.44
C LYS A 200 -13.43 6.16 -4.08
N LEU A 201 -13.05 5.46 -5.16
CA LEU A 201 -13.87 4.36 -5.69
C LEU A 201 -13.99 3.21 -4.67
N LEU A 202 -12.89 2.83 -4.02
CA LEU A 202 -12.91 1.82 -2.96
C LEU A 202 -13.78 2.25 -1.76
N LEU A 203 -13.74 3.51 -1.37
CA LEU A 203 -14.50 4.03 -0.23
C LEU A 203 -15.99 4.22 -0.52
N CYS A 204 -16.35 4.65 -1.74
CA CYS A 204 -17.72 5.03 -2.09
C CYS A 204 -18.55 3.92 -2.72
N LEU A 205 -17.93 2.86 -3.24
CA LEU A 205 -18.61 1.76 -3.93
C LEU A 205 -18.50 0.47 -3.11
N ASP A 206 -19.45 -0.44 -3.31
CA ASP A 206 -19.52 -1.68 -2.55
C ASP A 206 -19.40 -2.92 -3.40
N LYS A 207 -19.32 -4.09 -2.76
CA LYS A 207 -19.21 -5.43 -3.34
C LYS A 207 -18.01 -5.53 -4.28
N GLU A 208 -18.18 -6.17 -5.44
CA GLU A 208 -17.12 -6.41 -6.42
C GLU A 208 -16.83 -5.21 -7.35
N ILE A 209 -17.66 -4.15 -7.31
CA ILE A 209 -17.54 -3.04 -8.25
C ILE A 209 -16.19 -2.33 -8.14
N PRO A 210 -15.74 -1.90 -6.93
CA PRO A 210 -14.47 -1.19 -6.80
C PRO A 210 -13.26 -2.07 -7.16
N HIS A 211 -13.35 -3.39 -6.93
CA HIS A 211 -12.26 -4.31 -7.28
C HIS A 211 -12.08 -4.45 -8.80
N GLY A 212 -13.16 -4.26 -9.58
CA GLY A 212 -13.16 -4.27 -11.04
C GLY A 212 -12.87 -2.91 -11.68
N THR A 213 -12.36 -1.94 -10.93
CA THR A 213 -12.01 -0.62 -11.47
C THR A 213 -10.49 -0.45 -11.66
N ALA A 214 -10.12 0.29 -12.71
CA ALA A 214 -8.79 0.87 -12.89
C ALA A 214 -8.92 2.36 -13.16
N VAL A 215 -7.89 3.13 -12.85
CA VAL A 215 -7.85 4.58 -13.09
C VAL A 215 -6.62 4.90 -13.92
N GLU A 216 -6.82 5.62 -15.00
CA GLU A 216 -5.76 6.14 -15.85
C GLU A 216 -5.83 7.66 -15.85
N ILE A 217 -4.73 8.31 -15.54
CA ILE A 217 -4.61 9.76 -15.68
C ILE A 217 -4.24 10.06 -17.14
N THR A 218 -5.17 10.62 -17.90
CA THR A 218 -4.98 10.91 -19.33
C THR A 218 -4.39 12.28 -19.58
N ARG A 219 -4.59 13.22 -18.65
CA ARG A 219 -3.98 14.55 -18.67
C ARG A 219 -3.44 14.89 -17.28
N PHE A 220 -2.25 15.44 -17.22
CA PHE A 220 -1.63 15.98 -16.01
C PHE A 220 -0.73 17.14 -16.43
N SER A 221 -1.17 18.38 -16.23
CA SER A 221 -0.45 19.57 -16.68
C SER A 221 -0.70 20.75 -15.76
N GLU A 222 0.34 21.49 -15.48
CA GLU A 222 0.28 22.73 -14.70
C GLU A 222 -0.03 23.91 -15.64
N ARG A 223 -0.93 24.80 -15.22
CA ARG A 223 -1.23 26.07 -15.86
C ARG A 223 -0.27 27.15 -15.36
N ASP A 224 -0.11 28.23 -16.12
CA ASP A 224 0.67 29.42 -15.69
C ASP A 224 0.20 30.01 -14.35
N SER A 225 -1.06 29.74 -13.97
CA SER A 225 -1.65 30.14 -12.69
C SER A 225 -1.25 29.25 -11.50
N GLY A 226 -0.48 28.18 -11.70
CA GLY A 226 -0.14 27.18 -10.70
C GLY A 226 -1.25 26.15 -10.43
N VAL A 227 -2.40 26.22 -11.12
CA VAL A 227 -3.47 25.22 -11.05
C VAL A 227 -3.10 24.01 -11.88
N ILE A 228 -3.28 22.80 -11.34
CA ILE A 228 -3.02 21.54 -12.06
C ILE A 228 -4.30 21.02 -12.69
N ASP A 229 -4.26 20.79 -14.01
CA ASP A 229 -5.30 20.09 -14.76
C ASP A 229 -5.08 18.59 -14.70
N VAL A 230 -6.10 17.85 -14.25
CA VAL A 230 -6.10 16.40 -14.17
C VAL A 230 -7.35 15.83 -14.84
N ASP A 231 -7.13 15.00 -15.86
CA ASP A 231 -8.20 14.20 -16.48
C ASP A 231 -7.98 12.73 -16.08
N ALA A 232 -8.97 12.15 -15.40
CA ALA A 232 -8.95 10.78 -14.95
C ALA A 232 -10.01 9.92 -15.65
N THR A 233 -9.60 8.88 -16.34
CA THR A 233 -10.50 7.87 -16.89
C THR A 233 -10.61 6.69 -15.95
N ILE A 234 -11.82 6.43 -15.46
CA ILE A 234 -12.19 5.30 -14.62
C ILE A 234 -12.69 4.19 -15.53
N TYR A 235 -12.00 3.07 -15.54
CA TYR A 235 -12.43 1.87 -16.25
C TYR A 235 -13.18 0.93 -15.32
N CYS A 236 -14.22 0.27 -15.83
CA CYS A 236 -14.98 -0.77 -15.14
C CYS A 236 -15.32 -1.91 -16.12
N GLU A 237 -15.61 -3.10 -15.58
CA GLU A 237 -15.76 -4.29 -16.42
C GLU A 237 -17.13 -4.43 -17.11
N LYS A 238 -18.20 -3.79 -16.59
CA LYS A 238 -19.58 -3.98 -17.07
C LYS A 238 -20.31 -2.64 -17.19
N ALA A 239 -21.26 -2.58 -18.15
CA ALA A 239 -22.14 -1.42 -18.30
C ALA A 239 -22.97 -1.13 -17.04
N SER A 240 -23.43 -2.19 -16.33
CA SER A 240 -24.10 -2.05 -15.03
C SER A 240 -23.22 -1.39 -13.97
N HIS A 241 -21.93 -1.72 -13.92
CA HIS A 241 -20.97 -1.09 -13.03
C HIS A 241 -20.78 0.40 -13.36
N LYS A 242 -20.69 0.74 -14.65
CA LYS A 242 -20.62 2.15 -15.12
C LYS A 242 -21.83 2.94 -14.61
N GLY A 243 -23.05 2.39 -14.71
CA GLY A 243 -24.25 3.06 -14.17
C GLY A 243 -24.19 3.33 -12.67
N ILE A 244 -23.64 2.40 -11.89
CA ILE A 244 -23.50 2.54 -10.44
C ILE A 244 -22.42 3.56 -10.09
N ILE A 245 -21.27 3.56 -10.80
CA ILE A 245 -20.17 4.52 -10.59
C ILE A 245 -20.64 5.94 -10.91
N ILE A 246 -21.42 6.14 -11.96
CA ILE A 246 -22.01 7.44 -12.29
C ILE A 246 -23.08 7.84 -11.27
N GLY A 247 -23.95 6.88 -10.92
CA GLY A 247 -25.08 7.10 -10.03
C GLY A 247 -26.21 7.93 -10.66
N LYS A 248 -27.31 8.09 -9.90
CA LYS A 248 -28.47 8.88 -10.35
C LYS A 248 -28.05 10.32 -10.64
N GLN A 249 -28.28 10.78 -11.86
CA GLN A 249 -27.90 12.13 -12.33
C GLN A 249 -26.42 12.51 -12.09
N GLY A 250 -25.52 11.52 -12.07
CA GLY A 250 -24.10 11.75 -11.84
C GLY A 250 -23.69 11.95 -10.36
N ALA A 251 -24.59 11.75 -9.42
CA ALA A 251 -24.36 12.09 -8.00
C ALA A 251 -23.21 11.29 -7.36
N MET A 252 -23.05 10.01 -7.71
CA MET A 252 -21.98 9.18 -7.14
C MET A 252 -20.62 9.59 -7.72
N LEU A 253 -20.52 9.79 -9.03
CA LEU A 253 -19.30 10.23 -9.66
C LEU A 253 -18.87 11.62 -9.15
N LYS A 254 -19.83 12.55 -8.99
CA LYS A 254 -19.58 13.87 -8.40
C LYS A 254 -19.01 13.74 -6.98
N LYS A 255 -19.59 12.87 -6.13
CA LYS A 255 -19.08 12.61 -4.78
C LYS A 255 -17.64 12.10 -4.81
N ILE A 256 -17.36 11.07 -5.63
CA ILE A 256 -16.04 10.48 -5.79
C ILE A 256 -15.03 11.54 -6.22
N SER A 257 -15.33 12.31 -7.28
CA SER A 257 -14.45 13.35 -7.83
C SER A 257 -14.21 14.48 -6.84
N THR A 258 -15.22 14.89 -6.06
CA THR A 258 -15.06 15.93 -5.04
C THR A 258 -14.11 15.48 -3.94
N LEU A 259 -14.28 14.25 -3.41
CA LEU A 259 -13.40 13.70 -2.40
C LEU A 259 -11.98 13.50 -2.93
N ALA A 260 -11.85 13.00 -4.18
CA ALA A 260 -10.56 12.81 -4.82
C ALA A 260 -9.83 14.15 -5.01
N ARG A 261 -10.51 15.16 -5.56
CA ARG A 261 -9.95 16.50 -5.76
C ARG A 261 -9.41 17.09 -4.46
N HIS A 262 -10.18 17.00 -3.37
CA HIS A 262 -9.74 17.53 -2.08
C HIS A 262 -8.43 16.86 -1.60
N ASP A 263 -8.34 15.53 -1.71
CA ASP A 263 -7.13 14.82 -1.27
C ASP A 263 -5.95 15.02 -2.23
N ILE A 264 -6.22 15.19 -3.54
CA ILE A 264 -5.19 15.53 -4.53
C ILE A 264 -4.66 16.95 -4.26
N GLU A 265 -5.53 17.94 -4.00
CA GLU A 265 -5.11 19.30 -3.63
C GLU A 265 -4.24 19.31 -2.36
N LYS A 266 -4.57 18.46 -1.37
CA LYS A 266 -3.76 18.30 -0.17
C LYS A 266 -2.38 17.68 -0.47
N PHE A 267 -2.35 16.67 -1.33
CA PHE A 267 -1.12 15.98 -1.74
C PHE A 267 -0.22 16.90 -2.56
N MET A 268 -0.78 17.61 -3.55
CA MET A 268 -0.04 18.48 -4.46
C MET A 268 0.32 19.85 -3.83
N GLY A 269 -0.27 20.22 -2.70
CA GLY A 269 -0.10 21.54 -2.10
C GLY A 269 -0.67 22.71 -2.90
N THR A 270 -1.43 22.45 -3.97
CA THR A 270 -1.97 23.46 -4.87
C THR A 270 -3.40 23.13 -5.33
N LYS A 271 -4.07 24.08 -6.00
CA LYS A 271 -5.41 23.88 -6.55
C LYS A 271 -5.39 22.92 -7.76
N VAL A 272 -6.44 22.08 -7.85
CA VAL A 272 -6.59 21.09 -8.89
C VAL A 272 -7.94 21.21 -9.60
N TYR A 273 -7.92 21.23 -10.92
CA TYR A 273 -9.08 21.04 -11.75
C TYR A 273 -9.16 19.59 -12.19
N LEU A 274 -10.10 18.82 -11.59
CA LEU A 274 -10.25 17.39 -11.85
C LEU A 274 -11.46 17.11 -12.71
N GLU A 275 -11.24 16.53 -13.90
CA GLU A 275 -12.29 15.91 -14.72
C GLU A 275 -12.23 14.38 -14.63
N THR A 276 -13.40 13.74 -14.59
CA THR A 276 -13.50 12.28 -14.46
C THR A 276 -14.44 11.69 -15.50
N TRP A 277 -13.99 10.62 -16.14
CA TRP A 277 -14.73 9.90 -17.16
C TRP A 277 -14.88 8.43 -16.78
N VAL A 278 -16.00 7.79 -17.13
CA VAL A 278 -16.21 6.36 -16.85
C VAL A 278 -16.36 5.61 -18.18
N LYS A 279 -15.49 4.64 -18.42
CA LYS A 279 -15.49 3.78 -19.60
C LYS A 279 -15.64 2.31 -19.22
N VAL A 280 -16.29 1.52 -20.06
CA VAL A 280 -16.37 0.06 -19.91
C VAL A 280 -15.21 -0.57 -20.65
N LYS A 281 -14.51 -1.49 -20.00
CA LYS A 281 -13.48 -2.34 -20.58
C LYS A 281 -13.65 -3.74 -20.05
N GLU A 282 -14.37 -4.55 -20.81
CA GLU A 282 -14.80 -5.88 -20.38
C GLU A 282 -13.60 -6.78 -20.08
N ASN A 283 -13.68 -7.54 -19.00
CA ASN A 283 -12.70 -8.54 -18.58
C ASN A 283 -11.25 -8.04 -18.54
N TRP A 284 -11.04 -6.73 -18.27
CA TRP A 284 -9.69 -6.16 -18.29
C TRP A 284 -8.75 -6.82 -17.26
N ARG A 285 -9.28 -7.30 -16.11
CA ARG A 285 -8.49 -7.97 -15.07
C ARG A 285 -7.94 -9.33 -15.51
N ASP A 286 -8.55 -9.97 -16.51
CA ASP A 286 -8.15 -11.28 -17.03
C ASP A 286 -7.29 -11.15 -18.30
N ASN A 287 -7.11 -9.94 -18.82
CA ASN A 287 -6.31 -9.68 -20.01
C ASN A 287 -4.96 -9.06 -19.62
N VAL A 288 -3.88 -9.83 -19.78
CA VAL A 288 -2.51 -9.42 -19.43
C VAL A 288 -2.09 -8.11 -20.10
N ASN A 289 -2.50 -7.86 -21.35
CA ASN A 289 -2.16 -6.64 -22.06
C ASN A 289 -2.85 -5.41 -21.44
N TYR A 290 -4.09 -5.55 -20.98
CA TYR A 290 -4.79 -4.47 -20.28
C TYR A 290 -4.23 -4.27 -18.89
N VAL A 291 -3.90 -5.34 -18.16
CA VAL A 291 -3.24 -5.27 -16.86
C VAL A 291 -1.95 -4.46 -17.00
N ARG A 292 -1.09 -4.78 -17.97
CA ARG A 292 0.14 -4.01 -18.24
C ARG A 292 -0.11 -2.58 -18.66
N SER A 293 -1.12 -2.32 -19.52
CA SER A 293 -1.42 -0.94 -19.97
C SER A 293 -1.91 -0.02 -18.87
N PHE A 294 -2.40 -0.58 -17.76
CA PHE A 294 -2.79 0.18 -16.57
C PHE A 294 -1.64 0.34 -15.55
N GLY A 295 -0.40 0.00 -15.93
CA GLY A 295 0.77 0.14 -15.06
C GLY A 295 0.98 -1.01 -14.07
N TYR A 296 0.33 -2.15 -14.30
CA TYR A 296 0.54 -3.37 -13.52
C TYR A 296 1.49 -4.29 -14.30
N ASN A 297 2.78 -3.98 -14.27
CA ASN A 297 3.86 -4.69 -14.98
C ASN A 297 4.99 -5.03 -14.00
N ASP A 298 5.81 -6.01 -14.41
CA ASP A 298 6.91 -6.54 -13.60
C ASP A 298 8.23 -5.73 -13.79
N ASP A 299 8.18 -4.49 -14.32
CA ASP A 299 9.36 -3.64 -14.58
C ASP A 299 9.91 -3.00 -13.30
#